data_c6a08953971b90e9d63f514e44a32292
#
_entry.id   c6a08953971b90e9d63f514e44a32292
#
_cell.length_a   1.000
_cell.length_b   1.000
_cell.length_c   1.000
_cell.angle_alpha   90.00
_cell.angle_beta   90.00
_cell.angle_gamma   90.00
#
_symmetry.space_group_name_H-M   'P 1'
#
loop_
_entity.id
_entity.type
_entity.pdbx_description
1 polymer ?
#
loop_
_entity_poly.entity_id
_entity_poly.type
_entity_poly.pdbx_seq_one_letter_code
_entity_poly.pdbx_strand_id
1 'polypeptide(L)'
;MNNSQSYSDLKTQSHHIDFIKIGLLFLIAFGLFALFHWYGNTADVRMFSSSAFRWMIIRWSDSTFSMGDYSHGWLIPLVSGWALWLKRDEIRGMPKAVFWPAVAFVAFGFLMHWIGTRAQQPRLSLGAFIVLLWAIPCFLYGRGMGRLLLFPCGYLIFCIPMNFFDSFSFQLRILATAISAGLLNGAGIEVVRSGSSIHAANGSFALEVADPCSGIRSLLAMTALTAAYAYFISGSLWKRLILFSSAIPLAIVGNIVRVMSIAVVARFAGQEKAMHYYHDYSGYVIFAVAVILLMSLEKVMTGVMPKK
;
A
#
# COMPACT_ATOMS: atom_id res chain seq x y z
N MET A 1 -23.92 18.44 -54.15
CA MET A 1 -22.80 19.06 -53.41
C MET A 1 -23.02 19.23 -51.91
N ASN A 2 -23.91 18.45 -51.23
CA ASN A 2 -24.30 18.72 -49.82
C ASN A 2 -23.79 17.65 -48.79
N ASN A 3 -23.17 16.55 -49.23
CA ASN A 3 -22.77 15.50 -48.24
C ASN A 3 -21.37 15.71 -47.66
N SER A 4 -20.47 16.43 -48.30
CA SER A 4 -19.10 16.67 -47.81
C SER A 4 -19.03 17.75 -46.71
N GLN A 5 -19.88 18.77 -46.80
CA GLN A 5 -19.97 19.80 -45.75
C GLN A 5 -20.58 19.26 -44.46
N SER A 6 -21.64 18.46 -44.56
CA SER A 6 -22.25 17.81 -43.36
C SER A 6 -21.27 16.88 -42.62
N TYR A 7 -20.39 16.19 -43.32
CA TYR A 7 -19.40 15.29 -42.71
C TYR A 7 -18.24 16.06 -42.04
N SER A 8 -17.80 17.18 -42.62
CA SER A 8 -16.81 18.07 -42.00
C SER A 8 -17.34 18.74 -40.72
N ASP A 9 -18.59 19.18 -40.74
CA ASP A 9 -19.23 19.84 -39.60
C ASP A 9 -19.44 18.86 -38.43
N LEU A 10 -19.86 17.63 -38.69
CA LEU A 10 -19.98 16.56 -37.67
C LEU A 10 -18.62 16.18 -37.06
N LYS A 11 -17.55 16.16 -37.87
CA LYS A 11 -16.19 15.86 -37.39
C LYS A 11 -15.63 16.99 -36.52
N THR A 12 -15.88 18.24 -36.93
CA THR A 12 -15.47 19.43 -36.18
C THR A 12 -16.24 19.54 -34.86
N GLN A 13 -17.53 19.23 -34.86
CA GLN A 13 -18.38 19.21 -33.66
C GLN A 13 -17.98 18.10 -32.68
N SER A 14 -17.59 16.94 -33.18
CA SER A 14 -17.06 15.83 -32.37
C SER A 14 -15.74 16.21 -31.68
N HIS A 15 -14.81 16.84 -32.40
CA HIS A 15 -13.56 17.33 -31.83
C HIS A 15 -13.78 18.41 -30.75
N HIS A 16 -14.69 19.36 -30.95
CA HIS A 16 -15.02 20.37 -29.93
C HIS A 16 -15.59 19.78 -28.66
N ILE A 17 -16.46 18.77 -28.77
CA ILE A 17 -17.05 18.08 -27.61
C ILE A 17 -15.97 17.31 -26.85
N ASP A 18 -15.00 16.72 -27.51
CA ASP A 18 -13.91 16.00 -26.86
C ASP A 18 -12.93 16.95 -26.15
N PHE A 19 -12.63 18.12 -26.71
CA PHE A 19 -11.83 19.15 -26.04
C PHE A 19 -12.49 19.70 -24.78
N ILE A 20 -13.80 19.96 -24.79
CA ILE A 20 -14.55 20.43 -23.61
C ILE A 20 -14.51 19.36 -22.51
N LYS A 21 -14.70 18.08 -22.84
CA LYS A 21 -14.64 16.98 -21.87
C LYS A 21 -13.24 16.82 -21.25
N ILE A 22 -12.20 16.91 -22.06
CA ILE A 22 -10.80 16.85 -21.59
C ILE A 22 -10.53 18.06 -20.69
N GLY A 23 -10.96 19.26 -21.06
CA GLY A 23 -10.81 20.46 -20.24
C GLY A 23 -11.53 20.33 -18.89
N LEU A 24 -12.75 19.79 -18.88
CA LEU A 24 -13.50 19.55 -17.64
C LEU A 24 -12.81 18.52 -16.73
N LEU A 25 -12.31 17.43 -17.30
CA LEU A 25 -11.56 16.42 -16.52
C LEU A 25 -10.28 17.01 -15.94
N PHE A 26 -9.57 17.83 -16.72
CA PHE A 26 -8.40 18.53 -16.21
C PHE A 26 -8.75 19.52 -15.09
N LEU A 27 -9.84 20.26 -15.22
CA LEU A 27 -10.32 21.17 -14.19
C LEU A 27 -10.70 20.43 -12.90
N ILE A 28 -11.36 19.29 -13.01
CA ILE A 28 -11.70 18.43 -11.85
C ILE A 28 -10.43 17.90 -11.19
N ALA A 29 -9.48 17.37 -11.97
CA ALA A 29 -8.23 16.86 -11.45
C ALA A 29 -7.40 17.96 -10.77
N PHE A 30 -7.32 19.14 -11.38
CA PHE A 30 -6.65 20.30 -10.81
C PHE A 30 -7.35 20.78 -9.54
N GLY A 31 -8.69 20.86 -9.55
CA GLY A 31 -9.48 21.24 -8.36
C GLY A 31 -9.27 20.28 -7.18
N LEU A 32 -9.26 18.98 -7.46
CA LEU A 32 -8.91 17.97 -6.43
C LEU A 32 -7.48 18.16 -5.95
N PHE A 33 -6.52 18.28 -6.86
CA PHE A 33 -5.13 18.54 -6.47
C PHE A 33 -5.01 19.80 -5.60
N ALA A 34 -5.61 20.90 -6.02
CA ALA A 34 -5.62 22.16 -5.29
C ALA A 34 -6.23 22.02 -3.87
N LEU A 35 -7.38 21.34 -3.78
CA LEU A 35 -8.06 21.09 -2.51
C LEU A 35 -7.18 20.34 -1.53
N PHE A 36 -6.58 19.23 -1.95
CA PHE A 36 -5.76 18.38 -1.06
C PHE A 36 -4.34 18.90 -0.86
N HIS A 37 -3.84 19.75 -1.75
CA HIS A 37 -2.53 20.39 -1.61
C HIS A 37 -2.56 21.60 -0.68
N TRP A 38 -3.55 22.50 -0.83
CA TRP A 38 -3.60 23.73 -0.04
C TRP A 38 -4.51 23.65 1.20
N TYR A 39 -5.47 22.73 1.20
CA TYR A 39 -6.45 22.59 2.29
C TYR A 39 -6.51 21.15 2.84
N GLY A 40 -5.54 20.31 2.51
CA GLY A 40 -5.55 18.88 2.85
C GLY A 40 -5.03 18.53 4.23
N ASN A 41 -4.33 19.48 4.89
CA ASN A 41 -3.75 19.26 6.21
C ASN A 41 -3.80 20.53 7.04
N THR A 42 -4.34 20.44 8.23
CA THR A 42 -4.36 21.53 9.22
C THR A 42 -3.52 21.23 10.47
N ALA A 43 -3.02 19.98 10.57
CA ALA A 43 -2.13 19.57 11.64
C ALA A 43 -0.72 20.04 11.35
N ASP A 44 -0.13 20.82 12.23
CA ASP A 44 1.26 21.25 12.19
C ASP A 44 1.72 21.89 10.85
N VAL A 45 1.20 23.05 10.59
CA VAL A 45 1.49 23.87 9.39
C VAL A 45 2.98 24.17 9.23
N ARG A 46 3.77 24.20 10.31
CA ARG A 46 5.21 24.52 10.27
C ARG A 46 6.02 23.37 9.67
N MET A 47 5.65 22.13 9.96
CA MET A 47 6.42 20.95 9.58
C MET A 47 5.99 20.37 8.23
N PHE A 48 4.68 20.30 7.97
CA PHE A 48 4.15 19.59 6.80
C PHE A 48 3.46 20.51 5.78
N SER A 49 3.39 21.81 6.03
CA SER A 49 2.53 22.73 5.28
C SER A 49 1.05 22.29 5.29
N SER A 50 0.21 22.98 4.54
CA SER A 50 -1.21 22.63 4.38
C SER A 50 -1.47 21.41 3.46
N SER A 51 -0.43 20.81 2.89
CA SER A 51 -0.55 19.73 1.90
C SER A 51 -0.64 18.35 2.55
N ALA A 52 -1.75 17.64 2.31
CA ALA A 52 -1.90 16.23 2.66
C ALA A 52 -0.90 15.34 1.88
N PHE A 53 -0.62 15.69 0.63
CA PHE A 53 0.35 14.96 -0.19
C PHE A 53 1.78 15.13 0.34
N ARG A 54 2.19 16.34 0.71
CA ARG A 54 3.52 16.58 1.28
C ARG A 54 3.67 15.84 2.61
N TRP A 55 2.64 15.85 3.45
CA TRP A 55 2.61 15.07 4.69
C TRP A 55 2.84 13.57 4.42
N MET A 56 2.21 13.00 3.41
CA MET A 56 2.36 11.61 3.01
C MET A 56 3.75 11.31 2.46
N ILE A 57 4.25 12.13 1.52
CA ILE A 57 5.55 11.97 0.85
C ILE A 57 6.71 12.05 1.86
N ILE A 58 6.66 12.97 2.80
CA ILE A 58 7.68 13.07 3.85
C ILE A 58 7.75 11.75 4.62
N ARG A 59 6.63 11.13 4.93
CA ARG A 59 6.60 9.84 5.61
C ARG A 59 7.06 8.64 4.79
N TRP A 60 7.05 8.76 3.48
CA TRP A 60 7.66 7.74 2.60
C TRP A 60 9.16 7.89 2.49
N SER A 61 9.69 9.10 2.72
CA SER A 61 11.10 9.45 2.46
C SER A 61 11.94 9.55 3.74
N ASP A 62 11.30 9.76 4.89
CA ASP A 62 12.00 10.08 6.13
C ASP A 62 11.96 8.87 7.09
N SER A 63 13.12 8.20 7.19
CA SER A 63 13.33 7.09 8.13
C SER A 63 13.59 7.56 9.57
N THR A 64 13.86 8.86 9.80
CA THR A 64 14.18 9.41 11.13
C THR A 64 12.95 9.63 11.99
N PHE A 65 11.77 9.74 11.38
CA PHE A 65 10.53 9.80 12.12
C PHE A 65 10.21 8.41 12.71
N SER A 66 10.13 8.33 14.03
CA SER A 66 9.87 7.12 14.82
C SER A 66 8.62 6.31 14.45
N MET A 67 7.83 6.80 13.52
CA MET A 67 6.54 6.21 13.08
C MET A 67 6.65 5.21 11.93
N GLY A 68 7.83 4.76 11.57
CA GLY A 68 7.96 3.70 10.60
C GLY A 68 8.33 4.14 9.17
N ASP A 69 9.13 3.32 8.55
CA ASP A 69 9.53 3.43 7.14
C ASP A 69 8.39 2.99 6.23
N TYR A 70 7.72 3.95 5.58
CA TYR A 70 6.67 3.73 4.59
C TYR A 70 7.20 3.81 3.16
N SER A 71 8.48 3.51 2.93
CA SER A 71 9.14 3.59 1.62
C SER A 71 8.41 2.78 0.52
N HIS A 72 7.72 1.70 0.89
CA HIS A 72 6.85 0.96 -0.03
C HIS A 72 5.71 1.84 -0.62
N GLY A 73 5.36 2.95 0.04
CA GLY A 73 4.38 3.92 -0.44
C GLY A 73 4.69 4.46 -1.84
N TRP A 74 5.97 4.54 -2.22
CA TRP A 74 6.38 4.95 -3.56
C TRP A 74 5.97 3.96 -4.65
N LEU A 75 5.92 2.66 -4.34
CA LEU A 75 5.55 1.62 -5.29
C LEU A 75 4.03 1.52 -5.52
N ILE A 76 3.24 1.91 -4.54
CA ILE A 76 1.78 1.73 -4.59
C ILE A 76 1.13 2.50 -5.74
N PRO A 77 1.41 3.81 -5.98
CA PRO A 77 0.87 4.52 -7.13
C PRO A 77 1.31 3.92 -8.47
N LEU A 78 2.53 3.38 -8.54
CA LEU A 78 3.05 2.73 -9.75
C LEU A 78 2.27 1.45 -10.08
N VAL A 79 2.01 0.62 -9.07
CA VAL A 79 1.20 -0.61 -9.21
C VAL A 79 -0.25 -0.28 -9.56
N SER A 80 -0.83 0.75 -8.93
CA SER A 80 -2.16 1.24 -9.25
C SER A 80 -2.23 1.75 -10.70
N GLY A 81 -1.26 2.55 -11.12
CA GLY A 81 -1.14 3.03 -12.51
C GLY A 81 -0.96 1.90 -13.52
N TRP A 82 -0.16 0.91 -13.18
CA TRP A 82 0.01 -0.31 -13.99
C TRP A 82 -1.30 -1.08 -14.15
N ALA A 83 -2.07 -1.25 -13.07
CA ALA A 83 -3.38 -1.88 -13.14
C ALA A 83 -4.36 -1.11 -14.06
N LEU A 84 -4.34 0.22 -14.00
CA LEU A 84 -5.12 1.07 -14.93
C LEU A 84 -4.64 0.93 -16.37
N TRP A 85 -3.33 0.91 -16.58
CA TRP A 85 -2.75 0.76 -17.92
C TRP A 85 -3.11 -0.57 -18.58
N LEU A 86 -3.13 -1.66 -17.81
CA LEU A 86 -3.59 -2.98 -18.30
C LEU A 86 -5.08 -2.97 -18.69
N LYS A 87 -5.88 -2.11 -18.07
CA LYS A 87 -7.32 -1.97 -18.33
C LYS A 87 -7.67 -0.84 -19.30
N ARG A 88 -6.68 -0.19 -19.92
CA ARG A 88 -6.89 0.99 -20.77
C ARG A 88 -7.86 0.76 -21.93
N ASP A 89 -7.86 -0.42 -22.53
CA ASP A 89 -8.72 -0.72 -23.68
C ASP A 89 -10.17 -0.97 -23.23
N GLU A 90 -10.36 -1.62 -22.07
CA GLU A 90 -11.67 -1.73 -21.43
C GLU A 90 -12.23 -0.33 -21.05
N ILE A 91 -11.37 0.57 -20.53
CA ILE A 91 -11.72 1.95 -20.17
C ILE A 91 -12.17 2.73 -21.41
N ARG A 92 -11.45 2.59 -22.54
CA ARG A 92 -11.75 3.30 -23.78
C ARG A 92 -13.06 2.82 -24.43
N GLY A 93 -13.31 1.52 -24.38
CA GLY A 93 -14.51 0.90 -24.99
C GLY A 93 -15.77 0.97 -24.11
N MET A 94 -15.68 1.50 -22.89
CA MET A 94 -16.80 1.48 -21.95
C MET A 94 -17.89 2.49 -22.34
N PRO A 95 -19.18 2.10 -22.33
CA PRO A 95 -20.28 3.01 -22.56
C PRO A 95 -20.32 4.08 -21.46
N LYS A 96 -20.42 5.34 -21.87
CA LYS A 96 -20.45 6.49 -20.95
C LYS A 96 -21.90 6.77 -20.55
N ALA A 97 -22.27 6.44 -19.32
CA ALA A 97 -23.59 6.72 -18.77
C ALA A 97 -23.44 7.27 -17.35
N VAL A 98 -24.13 8.36 -17.04
CA VAL A 98 -24.11 8.96 -15.71
C VAL A 98 -24.76 8.00 -14.71
N PHE A 99 -24.07 7.76 -13.59
CA PHE A 99 -24.56 6.91 -12.50
C PHE A 99 -24.84 7.76 -11.25
N TRP A 100 -26.07 8.27 -11.14
CA TRP A 100 -26.51 9.18 -10.08
C TRP A 100 -26.25 8.67 -8.64
N PRO A 101 -26.39 7.37 -8.31
CA PRO A 101 -26.09 6.91 -6.95
C PRO A 101 -24.66 7.17 -6.50
N ALA A 102 -23.70 7.34 -7.43
CA ALA A 102 -22.33 7.67 -7.09
C ALA A 102 -22.17 9.09 -6.51
N VAL A 103 -23.15 10.01 -6.69
CA VAL A 103 -23.15 11.33 -6.06
C VAL A 103 -23.09 11.22 -4.54
N ALA A 104 -23.75 10.22 -3.95
CA ALA A 104 -23.67 9.99 -2.51
C ALA A 104 -22.24 9.72 -2.04
N PHE A 105 -21.46 8.97 -2.83
CA PHE A 105 -20.03 8.72 -2.51
C PHE A 105 -19.16 9.95 -2.76
N VAL A 106 -19.51 10.81 -3.73
CA VAL A 106 -18.82 12.09 -3.93
C VAL A 106 -19.07 13.00 -2.73
N ALA A 107 -20.33 13.13 -2.31
CA ALA A 107 -20.70 13.91 -1.12
C ALA A 107 -20.02 13.35 0.15
N PHE A 108 -20.00 12.04 0.31
CA PHE A 108 -19.30 11.37 1.40
C PHE A 108 -17.79 11.65 1.38
N GLY A 109 -17.14 11.63 0.21
CA GLY A 109 -15.73 11.97 0.07
C GLY A 109 -15.43 13.41 0.50
N PHE A 110 -16.24 14.38 0.10
CA PHE A 110 -16.06 15.77 0.55
C PHE A 110 -16.33 15.94 2.04
N LEU A 111 -17.36 15.28 2.59
CA LEU A 111 -17.65 15.30 4.01
C LEU A 111 -16.49 14.68 4.81
N MET A 112 -15.96 13.55 4.37
CA MET A 112 -14.81 12.87 4.97
C MET A 112 -13.56 13.76 4.92
N HIS A 113 -13.31 14.47 3.82
CA HIS A 113 -12.25 15.45 3.73
C HIS A 113 -12.43 16.61 4.72
N TRP A 114 -13.62 17.17 4.80
CA TRP A 114 -13.94 18.26 5.73
C TRP A 114 -13.74 17.83 7.19
N ILE A 115 -14.23 16.64 7.57
CA ILE A 115 -14.00 16.07 8.91
C ILE A 115 -12.50 15.85 9.14
N GLY A 116 -11.78 15.28 8.16
CA GLY A 116 -10.36 15.02 8.26
C GLY A 116 -9.52 16.26 8.53
N THR A 117 -9.83 17.37 7.84
CA THR A 117 -9.14 18.65 8.05
C THR A 117 -9.51 19.26 9.40
N ARG A 118 -10.79 19.23 9.82
CA ARG A 118 -11.23 19.75 11.12
C ARG A 118 -10.68 18.94 12.30
N ALA A 119 -10.63 17.62 12.16
CA ALA A 119 -10.08 16.71 13.17
C ALA A 119 -8.55 16.64 13.15
N GLN A 120 -7.87 17.39 12.28
CA GLN A 120 -6.42 17.35 12.09
C GLN A 120 -5.90 15.93 11.79
N GLN A 121 -6.66 15.19 10.98
CA GLN A 121 -6.35 13.81 10.58
C GLN A 121 -6.05 13.69 9.07
N PRO A 122 -4.79 13.93 8.65
CA PRO A 122 -4.40 13.88 7.23
C PRO A 122 -4.72 12.53 6.57
N ARG A 123 -4.71 11.45 7.35
CA ARG A 123 -5.07 10.09 6.89
C ARG A 123 -6.51 10.02 6.40
N LEU A 124 -7.42 10.63 7.15
CA LEU A 124 -8.83 10.67 6.79
C LEU A 124 -9.04 11.52 5.52
N SER A 125 -8.34 12.64 5.43
CA SER A 125 -8.32 13.48 4.23
C SER A 125 -7.78 12.72 3.01
N LEU A 126 -6.67 11.99 3.13
CA LEU A 126 -6.14 11.15 2.05
C LEU A 126 -7.07 10.00 1.66
N GLY A 127 -7.74 9.37 2.64
CA GLY A 127 -8.79 8.40 2.38
C GLY A 127 -9.95 9.00 1.57
N ALA A 128 -10.35 10.23 1.90
CA ALA A 128 -11.35 10.97 1.13
C ALA A 128 -10.91 11.21 -0.32
N PHE A 129 -9.63 11.52 -0.55
CA PHE A 129 -9.06 11.65 -1.89
C PHE A 129 -9.22 10.35 -2.70
N ILE A 130 -8.94 9.20 -2.10
CA ILE A 130 -9.13 7.89 -2.74
C ILE A 130 -10.61 7.65 -3.11
N VAL A 131 -11.52 7.98 -2.19
CA VAL A 131 -12.97 7.85 -2.44
C VAL A 131 -13.38 8.75 -3.62
N LEU A 132 -12.90 10.00 -3.67
CA LEU A 132 -13.22 10.93 -4.76
C LEU A 132 -12.61 10.49 -6.09
N LEU A 133 -11.37 9.97 -6.10
CA LEU A 133 -10.74 9.40 -7.30
C LEU A 133 -11.56 8.26 -7.90
N TRP A 134 -12.25 7.50 -7.07
CA TRP A 134 -13.12 6.42 -7.51
C TRP A 134 -14.54 6.92 -7.84
N ALA A 135 -15.14 7.73 -6.97
CA ALA A 135 -16.54 8.12 -7.05
C ALA A 135 -16.85 9.07 -8.23
N ILE A 136 -15.96 10.03 -8.52
CA ILE A 136 -16.16 10.99 -9.60
C ILE A 136 -16.18 10.31 -10.97
N PRO A 137 -15.21 9.46 -11.36
CA PRO A 137 -15.31 8.70 -12.59
C PRO A 137 -16.50 7.72 -12.62
N CYS A 138 -16.84 7.11 -11.48
CA CYS A 138 -18.03 6.26 -11.38
C CYS A 138 -19.32 7.03 -11.67
N PHE A 139 -19.44 8.26 -11.17
CA PHE A 139 -20.56 9.15 -11.46
C PHE A 139 -20.62 9.52 -12.95
N LEU A 140 -19.49 9.96 -13.53
CA LEU A 140 -19.44 10.48 -14.91
C LEU A 140 -19.55 9.40 -15.99
N TYR A 141 -18.99 8.20 -15.73
CA TYR A 141 -18.85 7.13 -16.72
C TYR A 141 -19.62 5.85 -16.38
N GLY A 142 -20.29 5.83 -15.22
CA GLY A 142 -21.20 4.75 -14.87
C GLY A 142 -20.59 3.66 -13.98
N ARG A 143 -21.49 2.72 -13.59
CA ARG A 143 -21.17 1.62 -12.67
C ARG A 143 -20.05 0.70 -13.20
N GLY A 144 -19.93 0.53 -14.52
CA GLY A 144 -18.86 -0.25 -15.13
C GLY A 144 -17.48 0.33 -14.79
N MET A 145 -17.33 1.65 -14.97
CA MET A 145 -16.11 2.39 -14.59
C MET A 145 -15.82 2.23 -13.10
N GLY A 146 -16.84 2.36 -12.24
CA GLY A 146 -16.67 2.17 -10.80
C GLY A 146 -16.13 0.78 -10.44
N ARG A 147 -16.62 -0.30 -11.08
CA ARG A 147 -16.10 -1.65 -10.86
C ARG A 147 -14.65 -1.80 -11.31
N LEU A 148 -14.30 -1.23 -12.45
CA LEU A 148 -12.96 -1.30 -13.00
C LEU A 148 -11.94 -0.53 -12.15
N LEU A 149 -12.32 0.62 -11.63
CA LEU A 149 -11.49 1.47 -10.80
C LEU A 149 -11.41 1.01 -9.33
N LEU A 150 -12.23 0.05 -8.92
CA LEU A 150 -12.32 -0.36 -7.50
C LEU A 150 -10.97 -0.82 -6.95
N PHE A 151 -10.25 -1.68 -7.68
CA PHE A 151 -8.94 -2.14 -7.23
C PHE A 151 -7.88 -1.03 -7.36
N PRO A 152 -7.66 -0.38 -8.51
CA PRO A 152 -6.63 0.64 -8.63
C PRO A 152 -6.78 1.77 -7.60
N CYS A 153 -7.99 2.27 -7.38
CA CYS A 153 -8.22 3.30 -6.36
C CYS A 153 -8.12 2.75 -4.94
N GLY A 154 -8.75 1.59 -4.67
CA GLY A 154 -8.71 0.97 -3.34
C GLY A 154 -7.30 0.57 -2.91
N TYR A 155 -6.45 0.16 -3.87
CA TYR A 155 -5.06 -0.19 -3.61
C TYR A 155 -4.22 1.00 -3.09
N LEU A 156 -4.59 2.24 -3.45
CA LEU A 156 -3.94 3.45 -2.94
C LEU A 156 -4.07 3.62 -1.42
N ILE A 157 -4.93 2.86 -0.74
CA ILE A 157 -5.01 2.90 0.73
C ILE A 157 -3.69 2.53 1.38
N PHE A 158 -2.89 1.66 0.73
CA PHE A 158 -1.57 1.27 1.21
C PHE A 158 -0.50 2.39 1.11
N CYS A 159 -0.80 3.50 0.42
CA CYS A 159 0.02 4.71 0.44
C CYS A 159 -0.08 5.47 1.76
N ILE A 160 -1.21 5.32 2.47
CA ILE A 160 -1.53 6.15 3.63
C ILE A 160 -0.83 5.55 4.87
N PRO A 161 0.07 6.30 5.53
CA PRO A 161 0.69 5.83 6.77
C PRO A 161 -0.34 5.64 7.88
N MET A 162 -0.54 4.40 8.33
CA MET A 162 -1.54 4.04 9.33
C MET A 162 -0.87 3.57 10.63
N ASN A 163 -1.14 4.25 11.75
CA ASN A 163 -0.52 3.96 13.04
C ASN A 163 -1.43 3.15 13.99
N PHE A 164 -2.70 2.93 13.64
CA PHE A 164 -3.64 2.25 14.53
C PHE A 164 -3.35 0.74 14.68
N PHE A 165 -2.50 0.19 13.84
CA PHE A 165 -2.03 -1.20 13.96
C PHE A 165 -0.89 -1.38 14.96
N ASP A 166 -0.40 -0.34 15.64
CA ASP A 166 0.79 -0.43 16.53
C ASP A 166 0.60 -1.45 17.65
N SER A 167 -0.59 -1.50 18.26
CA SER A 167 -0.90 -2.47 19.30
C SER A 167 -0.88 -3.92 18.80
N PHE A 168 -1.39 -4.16 17.58
CA PHE A 168 -1.38 -5.48 16.97
C PHE A 168 0.04 -5.92 16.59
N SER A 169 0.84 -5.00 16.10
CA SER A 169 2.24 -5.21 15.77
C SER A 169 3.08 -5.62 16.97
N PHE A 170 2.83 -5.01 18.12
CA PHE A 170 3.55 -5.36 19.33
C PHE A 170 3.36 -6.86 19.67
N GLN A 171 2.15 -7.38 19.54
CA GLN A 171 1.88 -8.80 19.79
C GLN A 171 2.58 -9.71 18.76
N LEU A 172 2.59 -9.32 17.48
CA LEU A 172 3.32 -10.06 16.45
C LEU A 172 4.84 -10.04 16.68
N ARG A 173 5.38 -8.92 17.18
CA ARG A 173 6.79 -8.80 17.55
C ARG A 173 7.14 -9.74 18.70
N ILE A 174 6.36 -9.76 19.76
CA ILE A 174 6.54 -10.68 20.91
C ILE A 174 6.52 -12.14 20.44
N LEU A 175 5.56 -12.50 19.60
CA LEU A 175 5.47 -13.85 19.03
C LEU A 175 6.70 -14.21 18.21
N ALA A 176 7.10 -13.35 17.27
CA ALA A 176 8.25 -13.58 16.42
C ALA A 176 9.55 -13.70 17.23
N THR A 177 9.74 -12.83 18.24
CA THR A 177 10.90 -12.87 19.13
C THR A 177 10.94 -14.16 19.95
N ALA A 178 9.80 -14.64 20.46
CA ALA A 178 9.72 -15.89 21.21
C ALA A 178 10.09 -17.10 20.34
N ILE A 179 9.54 -17.18 19.12
CA ILE A 179 9.87 -18.27 18.18
C ILE A 179 11.34 -18.20 17.78
N SER A 180 11.86 -17.00 17.46
CA SER A 180 13.26 -16.81 17.08
C SER A 180 14.22 -17.23 18.18
N ALA A 181 13.95 -16.88 19.43
CA ALA A 181 14.78 -17.28 20.57
C ALA A 181 14.78 -18.81 20.76
N GLY A 182 13.63 -19.46 20.62
CA GLY A 182 13.53 -20.92 20.66
C GLY A 182 14.33 -21.60 19.55
N LEU A 183 14.24 -21.10 18.31
CA LEU A 183 14.98 -21.64 17.16
C LEU A 183 16.48 -21.41 17.28
N LEU A 184 16.92 -20.22 17.77
CA LEU A 184 18.35 -19.93 18.01
C LEU A 184 18.93 -20.85 19.05
N ASN A 185 18.24 -21.06 20.18
CA ASN A 185 18.66 -21.98 21.22
C ASN A 185 18.74 -23.43 20.70
N GLY A 186 17.77 -23.86 19.90
CA GLY A 186 17.78 -25.16 19.24
C GLY A 186 18.92 -25.34 18.23
N ALA A 187 19.40 -24.22 17.65
CA ALA A 187 20.56 -24.21 16.75
C ALA A 187 21.91 -24.05 17.48
N GLY A 188 21.94 -24.06 18.82
CA GLY A 188 23.15 -23.93 19.61
C GLY A 188 23.66 -22.50 19.82
N ILE A 189 22.84 -21.49 19.51
CA ILE A 189 23.11 -20.10 19.84
C ILE A 189 22.32 -19.74 21.09
N GLU A 190 23.00 -19.83 22.24
CA GLU A 190 22.35 -19.59 23.54
C GLU A 190 21.92 -18.13 23.70
N VAL A 191 20.62 -17.90 23.76
CA VAL A 191 20.02 -16.58 23.93
C VAL A 191 18.95 -16.59 25.02
N VAL A 192 18.82 -15.46 25.69
CA VAL A 192 17.77 -15.18 26.67
C VAL A 192 16.86 -14.10 26.12
N ARG A 193 15.55 -14.35 26.16
CA ARG A 193 14.53 -13.39 25.73
C ARG A 193 14.04 -12.56 26.91
N SER A 194 13.98 -11.26 26.75
CA SER A 194 13.33 -10.33 27.66
C SER A 194 12.32 -9.45 26.91
N GLY A 195 11.04 -9.77 27.02
CA GLY A 195 10.00 -9.07 26.24
C GLY A 195 10.20 -9.22 24.74
N SER A 196 10.46 -8.11 24.04
CA SER A 196 10.80 -8.04 22.60
C SER A 196 12.30 -8.04 22.33
N SER A 197 13.16 -8.20 23.34
CA SER A 197 14.61 -8.19 23.20
C SER A 197 15.20 -9.60 23.30
N ILE A 198 16.32 -9.84 22.62
CA ILE A 198 17.10 -11.06 22.64
C ILE A 198 18.52 -10.71 23.04
N HIS A 199 19.03 -11.36 24.09
CA HIS A 199 20.39 -11.18 24.59
C HIS A 199 21.14 -12.50 24.47
N ALA A 200 22.39 -12.45 24.02
CA ALA A 200 23.26 -13.63 24.10
C ALA A 200 23.49 -14.00 25.55
N ALA A 201 23.44 -15.31 25.91
CA ALA A 201 23.68 -15.77 27.27
C ALA A 201 25.08 -15.42 27.78
N ASN A 202 26.05 -15.33 26.88
CA ASN A 202 27.43 -14.92 27.18
C ASN A 202 27.68 -13.41 27.13
N GLY A 203 26.64 -12.60 26.95
CA GLY A 203 26.73 -11.14 26.89
C GLY A 203 27.35 -10.56 25.60
N SER A 204 27.61 -11.39 24.58
CA SER A 204 28.33 -10.95 23.36
C SER A 204 27.49 -10.01 22.49
N PHE A 205 26.15 -10.05 22.59
CA PHE A 205 25.25 -9.12 21.92
C PHE A 205 23.94 -8.94 22.69
N ALA A 206 23.33 -7.78 22.49
CA ALA A 206 21.98 -7.45 22.92
C ALA A 206 21.23 -6.87 21.74
N LEU A 207 20.17 -7.54 21.29
CA LEU A 207 19.33 -7.09 20.18
C LEU A 207 17.99 -6.67 20.75
N GLU A 208 17.74 -5.38 20.74
CA GLU A 208 16.40 -4.87 20.93
C GLU A 208 15.68 -5.00 19.57
N VAL A 209 14.62 -5.84 19.54
CA VAL A 209 13.73 -5.91 18.37
C VAL A 209 12.84 -4.67 18.42
N ALA A 210 13.51 -3.51 18.30
CA ALA A 210 12.93 -2.18 18.41
C ALA A 210 12.05 -1.83 17.21
N ASP A 211 11.53 -0.64 17.19
CA ASP A 211 10.58 -0.11 16.21
C ASP A 211 10.88 -0.36 14.71
N PRO A 212 12.13 -0.39 14.23
CA PRO A 212 12.39 -0.76 12.84
C PRO A 212 12.03 -2.19 12.48
N CYS A 213 12.03 -3.10 13.47
CA CYS A 213 11.65 -4.52 13.33
C CYS A 213 10.19 -4.76 13.76
N SER A 214 9.38 -3.72 13.87
CA SER A 214 8.05 -3.76 14.48
C SER A 214 6.98 -4.54 13.71
N GLY A 215 7.31 -5.42 12.79
CA GLY A 215 6.35 -6.31 12.12
C GLY A 215 5.22 -5.60 11.34
N ILE A 216 4.83 -4.36 11.71
CA ILE A 216 3.79 -3.59 11.00
C ILE A 216 4.23 -3.21 9.59
N ARG A 217 5.45 -2.73 9.44
CA ARG A 217 5.97 -2.32 8.14
C ARG A 217 5.98 -3.50 7.19
N SER A 218 6.49 -4.63 7.67
CA SER A 218 6.48 -5.87 6.91
C SER A 218 5.05 -6.38 6.70
N LEU A 219 4.16 -6.26 7.68
CA LEU A 219 2.76 -6.66 7.51
C LEU A 219 2.04 -5.80 6.47
N LEU A 220 2.16 -4.46 6.53
CA LEU A 220 1.54 -3.58 5.54
C LEU A 220 2.14 -3.77 4.15
N ALA A 221 3.46 -3.84 4.05
CA ALA A 221 4.14 -4.10 2.79
C ALA A 221 3.77 -5.48 2.21
N MET A 222 3.69 -6.53 3.07
CA MET A 222 3.24 -7.86 2.66
C MET A 222 1.78 -7.88 2.26
N THR A 223 0.91 -7.16 2.97
CA THR A 223 -0.51 -7.05 2.60
C THR A 223 -0.66 -6.34 1.25
N ALA A 224 0.09 -5.26 1.01
CA ALA A 224 0.10 -4.60 -0.28
C ALA A 224 0.63 -5.52 -1.40
N LEU A 225 1.74 -6.22 -1.16
CA LEU A 225 2.31 -7.17 -2.10
C LEU A 225 1.33 -8.29 -2.45
N THR A 226 0.75 -8.94 -1.45
CA THR A 226 -0.19 -10.06 -1.66
C THR A 226 -1.49 -9.59 -2.29
N ALA A 227 -1.97 -8.37 -2.00
CA ALA A 227 -3.12 -7.77 -2.65
C ALA A 227 -2.87 -7.54 -4.15
N ALA A 228 -1.72 -6.96 -4.50
CA ALA A 228 -1.33 -6.79 -5.90
C ALA A 228 -1.18 -8.14 -6.61
N TYR A 229 -0.46 -9.08 -5.99
CA TYR A 229 -0.26 -10.40 -6.56
C TYR A 229 -1.59 -11.15 -6.79
N ALA A 230 -2.48 -11.14 -5.79
CA ALA A 230 -3.80 -11.76 -5.88
C ALA A 230 -4.70 -11.11 -6.96
N TYR A 231 -4.52 -9.82 -7.23
CA TYR A 231 -5.25 -9.12 -8.28
C TYR A 231 -4.77 -9.52 -9.68
N PHE A 232 -3.44 -9.55 -9.89
CA PHE A 232 -2.88 -9.83 -11.22
C PHE A 232 -2.90 -11.31 -11.60
N ILE A 233 -3.03 -12.21 -10.62
CA ILE A 233 -3.04 -13.63 -10.93
C ILE A 233 -4.38 -14.11 -11.46
N SER A 234 -4.33 -15.05 -12.39
CA SER A 234 -5.51 -15.75 -12.88
C SER A 234 -5.96 -16.85 -11.90
N GLY A 235 -7.24 -17.01 -11.72
CA GLY A 235 -7.78 -18.09 -10.89
C GLY A 235 -9.08 -17.71 -10.17
N SER A 236 -9.58 -18.68 -9.38
CA SER A 236 -10.82 -18.53 -8.62
C SER A 236 -10.69 -17.47 -7.51
N LEU A 237 -11.82 -16.93 -7.05
CA LEU A 237 -11.85 -15.99 -5.93
C LEU A 237 -11.20 -16.59 -4.68
N TRP A 238 -11.42 -17.87 -4.40
CA TRP A 238 -10.80 -18.55 -3.26
C TRP A 238 -9.28 -18.58 -3.32
N LYS A 239 -8.69 -18.82 -4.50
CA LYS A 239 -7.25 -18.75 -4.71
C LYS A 239 -6.72 -17.36 -4.37
N ARG A 240 -7.39 -16.31 -4.86
CA ARG A 240 -7.01 -14.91 -4.59
C ARG A 240 -7.13 -14.56 -3.10
N LEU A 241 -8.20 -15.02 -2.44
CA LEU A 241 -8.40 -14.77 -1.01
C LEU A 241 -7.33 -15.47 -0.15
N ILE A 242 -6.97 -16.73 -0.47
CA ILE A 242 -5.91 -17.45 0.25
C ILE A 242 -4.57 -16.74 0.06
N LEU A 243 -4.22 -16.33 -1.17
CA LEU A 243 -3.00 -15.58 -1.45
C LEU A 243 -2.96 -14.24 -0.72
N PHE A 244 -4.06 -13.51 -0.69
CA PHE A 244 -4.15 -12.27 0.08
C PHE A 244 -3.99 -12.51 1.59
N SER A 245 -4.69 -13.51 2.14
CA SER A 245 -4.62 -13.86 3.57
C SER A 245 -3.25 -14.40 3.99
N SER A 246 -2.43 -14.88 3.04
CA SER A 246 -1.06 -15.32 3.30
C SER A 246 -0.13 -14.18 3.72
N ALA A 247 -0.55 -12.91 3.58
CA ALA A 247 0.19 -11.74 4.07
C ALA A 247 0.58 -11.88 5.56
N ILE A 248 -0.33 -12.36 6.40
CA ILE A 248 -0.10 -12.50 7.84
C ILE A 248 0.97 -13.55 8.14
N PRO A 249 0.84 -14.83 7.73
CA PRO A 249 1.87 -15.81 8.00
C PRO A 249 3.21 -15.47 7.32
N LEU A 250 3.21 -14.88 6.12
CA LEU A 250 4.43 -14.44 5.45
C LEU A 250 5.14 -13.33 6.21
N ALA A 251 4.41 -12.36 6.75
CA ALA A 251 4.98 -11.30 7.59
C ALA A 251 5.58 -11.86 8.88
N ILE A 252 4.92 -12.83 9.52
CA ILE A 252 5.44 -13.49 10.74
C ILE A 252 6.73 -14.25 10.42
N VAL A 253 6.72 -15.11 9.40
CA VAL A 253 7.90 -15.90 8.98
C VAL A 253 9.04 -14.97 8.58
N GLY A 254 8.74 -13.93 7.77
CA GLY A 254 9.73 -12.92 7.39
C GLY A 254 10.39 -12.26 8.61
N ASN A 255 9.59 -11.89 9.61
CA ASN A 255 10.12 -11.25 10.82
C ASN A 255 10.95 -12.22 11.67
N ILE A 256 10.55 -13.49 11.80
CA ILE A 256 11.35 -14.54 12.46
C ILE A 256 12.71 -14.69 11.76
N VAL A 257 12.72 -14.85 10.44
CA VAL A 257 13.95 -14.98 9.66
C VAL A 257 14.84 -13.75 9.83
N ARG A 258 14.28 -12.57 9.89
CA ARG A 258 15.01 -11.32 10.13
C ARG A 258 15.69 -11.33 11.49
N VAL A 259 14.94 -11.56 12.55
CA VAL A 259 15.47 -11.56 13.93
C VAL A 259 16.57 -12.61 14.06
N MET A 260 16.35 -13.82 13.55
CA MET A 260 17.35 -14.87 13.57
C MET A 260 18.61 -14.49 12.79
N SER A 261 18.48 -13.96 11.59
CA SER A 261 19.63 -13.59 10.75
C SER A 261 20.44 -12.45 11.36
N ILE A 262 19.79 -11.45 11.99
CA ILE A 262 20.48 -10.39 12.73
C ILE A 262 21.25 -11.01 13.92
N ALA A 263 20.65 -11.92 14.68
CA ALA A 263 21.28 -12.58 15.81
C ALA A 263 22.49 -13.43 15.39
N VAL A 264 22.38 -14.16 14.27
CA VAL A 264 23.50 -14.93 13.70
C VAL A 264 24.64 -14.00 13.29
N VAL A 265 24.36 -12.91 12.59
CA VAL A 265 25.39 -11.93 12.20
C VAL A 265 26.01 -11.28 13.44
N ALA A 266 25.20 -10.94 14.46
CA ALA A 266 25.70 -10.39 15.73
C ALA A 266 26.64 -11.36 16.45
N ARG A 267 26.33 -12.66 16.42
CA ARG A 267 27.15 -13.72 17.06
C ARG A 267 28.50 -13.90 16.38
N PHE A 268 28.58 -13.84 15.05
CA PHE A 268 29.78 -14.16 14.29
C PHE A 268 30.57 -12.93 13.82
N ALA A 269 29.90 -11.82 13.52
CA ALA A 269 30.51 -10.61 12.98
C ALA A 269 30.49 -9.40 13.94
N GLY A 270 29.87 -9.57 15.12
CA GLY A 270 29.74 -8.53 16.14
C GLY A 270 28.45 -7.72 16.02
N GLN A 271 28.01 -7.19 17.16
CA GLN A 271 26.75 -6.41 17.29
C GLN A 271 26.74 -5.15 16.41
N GLU A 272 27.86 -4.44 16.31
CA GLU A 272 27.97 -3.22 15.51
C GLU A 272 27.66 -3.48 14.03
N LYS A 273 28.27 -4.52 13.43
CA LYS A 273 28.02 -4.89 12.05
C LYS A 273 26.59 -5.38 11.82
N ALA A 274 26.03 -6.11 12.78
CA ALA A 274 24.67 -6.60 12.71
C ALA A 274 23.65 -5.45 12.73
N MET A 275 23.86 -4.45 13.58
CA MET A 275 22.91 -3.36 13.76
C MET A 275 23.10 -2.23 12.74
N HIS A 276 24.35 -1.93 12.35
CA HIS A 276 24.62 -0.78 11.48
C HIS A 276 24.50 -1.14 9.98
N TYR A 277 24.99 -2.30 9.57
CA TYR A 277 24.95 -2.68 8.16
C TYR A 277 23.83 -3.68 7.83
N TYR A 278 23.78 -4.79 8.55
CA TYR A 278 22.86 -5.86 8.18
C TYR A 278 21.40 -5.52 8.48
N HIS A 279 21.12 -4.74 9.52
CA HIS A 279 19.77 -4.33 9.88
C HIS A 279 19.08 -3.60 8.70
N ASP A 280 19.77 -2.69 8.02
CA ASP A 280 19.20 -1.92 6.92
C ASP A 280 18.93 -2.78 5.68
N TYR A 281 19.83 -3.74 5.38
CA TYR A 281 19.69 -4.64 4.23
C TYR A 281 18.75 -5.83 4.48
N SER A 282 18.55 -6.22 5.72
CA SER A 282 17.71 -7.39 6.07
C SER A 282 16.28 -7.28 5.56
N GLY A 283 15.74 -6.07 5.41
CA GLY A 283 14.42 -5.82 4.84
C GLY A 283 14.29 -6.34 3.41
N TYR A 284 15.30 -6.13 2.57
CA TYR A 284 15.30 -6.61 1.17
C TYR A 284 15.37 -8.13 1.09
N VAL A 285 16.17 -8.76 1.97
CA VAL A 285 16.26 -10.23 2.03
C VAL A 285 14.92 -10.84 2.38
N ILE A 286 14.24 -10.29 3.38
CA ILE A 286 12.93 -10.76 3.81
C ILE A 286 11.90 -10.60 2.71
N PHE A 287 11.91 -9.45 2.04
CA PHE A 287 11.00 -9.21 0.94
C PHE A 287 11.20 -10.23 -0.19
N ALA A 288 12.46 -10.52 -0.54
CA ALA A 288 12.78 -11.55 -1.54
C ALA A 288 12.28 -12.94 -1.12
N VAL A 289 12.52 -13.33 0.14
CA VAL A 289 12.03 -14.60 0.71
C VAL A 289 10.51 -14.67 0.67
N ALA A 290 9.82 -13.60 1.05
CA ALA A 290 8.36 -13.55 1.04
C ALA A 290 7.79 -13.67 -0.39
N VAL A 291 8.41 -13.03 -1.39
CA VAL A 291 8.03 -13.19 -2.80
C VAL A 291 8.19 -14.64 -3.25
N ILE A 292 9.33 -15.28 -2.93
CA ILE A 292 9.60 -16.69 -3.27
C ILE A 292 8.54 -17.60 -2.62
N LEU A 293 8.24 -17.40 -1.35
CA LEU A 293 7.22 -18.18 -0.64
C LEU A 293 5.83 -17.97 -1.23
N LEU A 294 5.48 -16.74 -1.58
CA LEU A 294 4.20 -16.41 -2.21
C LEU A 294 4.04 -17.10 -3.58
N MET A 295 5.11 -17.05 -4.41
CA MET A 295 5.13 -17.73 -5.71
C MET A 295 5.08 -19.26 -5.54
N SER A 296 5.76 -19.80 -4.53
CA SER A 296 5.74 -21.24 -4.22
C SER A 296 4.33 -21.67 -3.78
N LEU A 297 3.69 -20.90 -2.91
CA LEU A 297 2.31 -21.14 -2.49
C LEU A 297 1.35 -21.12 -3.69
N GLU A 298 1.49 -20.15 -4.57
CA GLU A 298 0.70 -20.07 -5.79
C GLU A 298 0.89 -21.30 -6.68
N LYS A 299 2.12 -21.72 -6.88
CA LYS A 299 2.45 -22.92 -7.69
C LYS A 299 1.83 -24.19 -7.10
N VAL A 300 1.90 -24.37 -5.79
CA VAL A 300 1.26 -25.50 -5.08
C VAL A 300 -0.26 -25.46 -5.29
N MET A 301 -0.88 -24.29 -5.09
CA MET A 301 -2.32 -24.15 -5.28
C MET A 301 -2.75 -24.39 -6.72
N THR A 302 -1.95 -24.00 -7.70
CA THR A 302 -2.23 -24.24 -9.13
C THR A 302 -2.15 -25.73 -9.48
N GLY A 303 -1.24 -26.47 -8.83
CA GLY A 303 -1.13 -27.93 -8.98
C GLY A 303 -2.28 -28.69 -8.32
N VAL A 304 -2.86 -28.17 -7.24
CA VAL A 304 -3.93 -28.82 -6.46
C VAL A 304 -5.34 -28.40 -6.94
N MET A 305 -5.49 -27.16 -7.43
CA MET A 305 -6.77 -26.64 -7.92
C MET A 305 -6.78 -26.66 -9.45
N PRO A 306 -7.58 -27.51 -10.08
CA PRO A 306 -7.68 -27.54 -11.53
C PRO A 306 -8.19 -26.21 -12.07
N LYS A 307 -7.64 -25.80 -13.22
CA LYS A 307 -8.11 -24.61 -13.97
C LYS A 307 -9.60 -24.83 -14.31
N LYS A 308 -10.49 -24.01 -13.75
CA LYS A 308 -11.83 -23.80 -14.29
C LYS A 308 -11.80 -22.73 -15.35
#